data_322f621145d87bfe0051bcb399327ef9
#
_entry.id   322f621145d87bfe0051bcb399327ef9
#
_cell.length_a   1.000
_cell.length_b   1.000
_cell.length_c   1.000
_cell.angle_alpha   90.00
_cell.angle_beta   90.00
_cell.angle_gamma   90.00
#
_symmetry.space_group_name_H-M   'P 1'
#
loop_
_entity.id
_entity.type
_entity.pdbx_description
1 polymer ?
#
loop_
_entity_poly.entity_id
_entity_poly.type
_entity_poly.pdbx_seq_one_letter_code
_entity_poly.pdbx_strand_id
1 'polypeptide(L)'
;MNEPHLELLDINGIRMQIATQGCGPLVLLCHGFPELWYSWRNQLAALAAAGYRAVAPDMRGYGGTDAPAEPDAYTTLHLVGDMVELVNALGEKQAVIVGHDWGAQVAWSAALMRPDLFRAVVGMSVPFSPPARVELLSALASRGISDFYIQYFQAPGVAEAELERDVESSIRRIYFSGSGDGPDGPVFGRLQPGQGFLGGMIEPETLPAWLSLEDIAYYTREFTRSGFHGGLNWYRNMTRSWALLTPWRDCIIRQPSMFIAGSRDAVLRFAGSPRQIEAFAQTLPGLRGCHILEGAGHWIQQERATEVNELLLDFLKKL
;
A
#
# COMPACT_ATOMS: atom_id res chain seq x y z
N MET A 1 -12.25 4.51 -23.37
CA MET A 1 -12.56 3.67 -22.19
C MET A 1 -13.35 4.54 -21.23
N ASN A 2 -14.40 4.03 -20.59
CA ASN A 2 -15.16 4.84 -19.62
C ASN A 2 -14.27 5.12 -18.41
N GLU A 3 -14.36 6.34 -17.88
CA GLU A 3 -13.72 6.70 -16.62
C GLU A 3 -14.27 5.87 -15.46
N PRO A 4 -13.49 5.62 -14.39
CA PRO A 4 -13.98 4.97 -13.19
C PRO A 4 -15.14 5.77 -12.57
N HIS A 5 -16.16 5.07 -12.09
CA HIS A 5 -17.25 5.69 -11.34
C HIS A 5 -16.79 5.90 -9.88
N LEU A 6 -16.89 7.14 -9.38
CA LEU A 6 -16.59 7.49 -8.01
C LEU A 6 -17.88 7.55 -7.21
N GLU A 7 -17.91 6.89 -6.06
CA GLU A 7 -19.03 6.91 -5.12
C GLU A 7 -18.57 6.87 -3.67
N LEU A 8 -19.43 7.30 -2.76
CA LEU A 8 -19.23 7.26 -1.31
C LEU A 8 -20.12 6.20 -0.70
N LEU A 9 -19.53 5.32 0.11
CA LEU A 9 -20.25 4.27 0.83
C LEU A 9 -20.00 4.40 2.33
N ASP A 10 -21.02 4.07 3.13
CA ASP A 10 -20.86 3.95 4.58
C ASP A 10 -20.26 2.59 4.91
N ILE A 11 -19.00 2.59 5.36
CA ILE A 11 -18.16 1.41 5.57
C ILE A 11 -17.56 1.47 6.97
N ASN A 12 -17.88 0.51 7.83
CA ASN A 12 -17.24 0.33 9.13
C ASN A 12 -17.07 1.64 9.94
N GLY A 13 -18.13 2.46 9.95
CA GLY A 13 -18.22 3.72 10.70
C GLY A 13 -17.51 4.92 10.06
N ILE A 14 -17.12 4.84 8.80
CA ILE A 14 -16.61 5.95 7.99
C ILE A 14 -17.33 6.01 6.65
N ARG A 15 -17.30 7.17 6.00
CA ARG A 15 -17.68 7.30 4.59
C ARG A 15 -16.44 7.08 3.74
N MET A 16 -16.46 6.04 2.93
CA MET A 16 -15.36 5.63 2.09
C MET A 16 -15.63 5.98 0.63
N GLN A 17 -14.73 6.74 0.01
CA GLN A 17 -14.73 6.94 -1.43
C GLN A 17 -14.13 5.73 -2.13
N ILE A 18 -14.83 5.23 -3.15
CA ILE A 18 -14.33 4.17 -4.00
C ILE A 18 -14.37 4.58 -5.47
N ALA A 19 -13.41 4.08 -6.23
CA ALA A 19 -13.41 4.11 -7.68
C ALA A 19 -13.76 2.72 -8.20
N THR A 20 -14.83 2.61 -8.98
CA THR A 20 -15.30 1.32 -9.53
C THR A 20 -15.26 1.33 -11.05
N GLN A 21 -14.78 0.24 -11.66
CA GLN A 21 -14.81 0.05 -13.10
C GLN A 21 -15.07 -1.42 -13.47
N GLY A 22 -15.86 -1.64 -14.52
CA GLY A 22 -16.19 -2.97 -15.01
C GLY A 22 -17.29 -3.69 -14.22
N CYS A 23 -17.49 -4.96 -14.58
CA CYS A 23 -18.46 -5.87 -13.94
C CYS A 23 -17.90 -7.30 -13.96
N GLY A 24 -18.42 -8.18 -13.10
CA GLY A 24 -17.94 -9.56 -12.96
C GLY A 24 -17.30 -9.82 -11.59
N PRO A 25 -16.43 -10.82 -11.45
CA PRO A 25 -15.81 -11.15 -10.15
C PRO A 25 -15.06 -9.96 -9.55
N LEU A 26 -15.24 -9.72 -8.25
CA LEU A 26 -14.67 -8.58 -7.53
C LEU A 26 -13.16 -8.72 -7.33
N VAL A 27 -12.43 -7.64 -7.67
CA VAL A 27 -11.02 -7.43 -7.34
C VAL A 27 -10.88 -6.11 -6.60
N LEU A 28 -10.47 -6.15 -5.33
CA LEU A 28 -10.19 -4.98 -4.51
C LEU A 28 -8.71 -4.58 -4.65
N LEU A 29 -8.45 -3.28 -4.78
CA LEU A 29 -7.13 -2.70 -5.02
C LEU A 29 -6.78 -1.70 -3.91
N CYS A 30 -5.97 -2.12 -2.93
CA CYS A 30 -5.63 -1.35 -1.74
C CYS A 30 -4.30 -0.61 -1.96
N HIS A 31 -4.32 0.72 -1.90
CA HIS A 31 -3.13 1.56 -2.05
C HIS A 31 -2.36 1.72 -0.72
N GLY A 32 -1.15 2.29 -0.79
CA GLY A 32 -0.29 2.58 0.35
C GLY A 32 -0.11 4.07 0.64
N PHE A 33 1.06 4.43 1.18
CA PHE A 33 1.41 5.80 1.56
C PHE A 33 2.54 6.36 0.68
N PRO A 34 2.43 7.60 0.21
CA PRO A 34 1.28 8.47 0.17
C PRO A 34 0.54 8.34 -1.16
N GLU A 35 -0.39 7.41 -1.22
CA GLU A 35 -1.12 7.10 -2.44
C GLU A 35 -2.63 7.36 -2.28
N LEU A 36 -3.40 7.09 -3.34
CA LEU A 36 -4.85 7.21 -3.45
C LEU A 36 -5.38 6.07 -4.33
N TRP A 37 -6.72 5.92 -4.46
CA TRP A 37 -7.30 5.04 -5.47
C TRP A 37 -6.70 5.26 -6.86
N TYR A 38 -6.30 6.47 -7.16
CA TYR A 38 -5.74 6.92 -8.44
C TYR A 38 -4.45 6.19 -8.84
N SER A 39 -3.68 5.68 -7.89
CA SER A 39 -2.51 4.82 -8.14
C SER A 39 -2.86 3.55 -8.91
N TRP A 40 -4.13 3.13 -8.86
CA TRP A 40 -4.66 1.95 -9.53
C TRP A 40 -5.37 2.24 -10.86
N ARG A 41 -5.31 3.47 -11.39
CA ARG A 41 -6.01 3.88 -12.62
C ARG A 41 -5.76 2.97 -13.82
N ASN A 42 -4.53 2.47 -13.97
CA ASN A 42 -4.16 1.55 -15.04
C ASN A 42 -4.70 0.13 -14.82
N GLN A 43 -4.73 -0.34 -13.58
CA GLN A 43 -5.25 -1.66 -13.21
C GLN A 43 -6.77 -1.70 -13.27
N LEU A 44 -7.45 -0.64 -12.84
CA LEU A 44 -8.92 -0.50 -12.97
C LEU A 44 -9.34 -0.70 -14.41
N ALA A 45 -8.71 0.01 -15.35
CA ALA A 45 -9.03 -0.08 -16.79
C ALA A 45 -8.75 -1.48 -17.37
N ALA A 46 -7.60 -2.07 -17.03
CA ALA A 46 -7.19 -3.38 -17.55
C ALA A 46 -8.07 -4.52 -17.03
N LEU A 47 -8.38 -4.51 -15.73
CA LEU A 47 -9.25 -5.51 -15.10
C LEU A 47 -10.68 -5.42 -15.62
N ALA A 48 -11.22 -4.20 -15.76
CA ALA A 48 -12.55 -3.97 -16.33
C ALA A 48 -12.65 -4.49 -17.76
N ALA A 49 -11.64 -4.21 -18.59
CA ALA A 49 -11.59 -4.71 -19.98
C ALA A 49 -11.53 -6.24 -20.06
N ALA A 50 -10.99 -6.89 -19.04
CA ALA A 50 -10.91 -8.36 -18.93
C ALA A 50 -12.13 -9.01 -18.25
N GLY A 51 -13.18 -8.23 -17.93
CA GLY A 51 -14.45 -8.77 -17.37
C GLY A 51 -14.45 -8.94 -15.87
N TYR A 52 -13.64 -8.19 -15.14
CA TYR A 52 -13.68 -8.11 -13.67
C TYR A 52 -14.34 -6.81 -13.19
N ARG A 53 -14.95 -6.85 -12.02
CA ARG A 53 -15.32 -5.65 -11.27
C ARG A 53 -14.13 -5.22 -10.43
N ALA A 54 -13.40 -4.22 -10.89
CA ALA A 54 -12.27 -3.65 -10.17
C ALA A 54 -12.74 -2.49 -9.29
N VAL A 55 -12.37 -2.50 -8.00
CA VAL A 55 -12.73 -1.49 -7.01
C VAL A 55 -11.48 -1.05 -6.26
N ALA A 56 -11.18 0.23 -6.32
CA ALA A 56 -10.07 0.86 -5.60
C ALA A 56 -10.62 1.91 -4.62
N PRO A 57 -10.61 1.67 -3.31
CA PRO A 57 -10.96 2.69 -2.34
C PRO A 57 -9.84 3.72 -2.20
N ASP A 58 -10.18 4.97 -1.88
CA ASP A 58 -9.32 5.77 -1.02
C ASP A 58 -9.37 5.12 0.36
N MET A 59 -8.24 4.59 0.81
CA MET A 59 -8.18 3.89 2.09
C MET A 59 -8.47 4.84 3.25
N ARG A 60 -8.87 4.32 4.42
CA ARG A 60 -9.16 5.11 5.64
C ARG A 60 -8.09 6.18 5.89
N GLY A 61 -8.51 7.46 5.95
CA GLY A 61 -7.61 8.58 6.19
C GLY A 61 -6.99 9.20 4.95
N TYR A 62 -7.42 8.80 3.75
CA TYR A 62 -6.89 9.32 2.50
C TYR A 62 -7.98 9.86 1.58
N GLY A 63 -7.60 10.80 0.73
CA GLY A 63 -8.42 11.29 -0.38
C GLY A 63 -9.84 11.67 0.04
N GLY A 64 -10.84 11.15 -0.66
CA GLY A 64 -12.26 11.41 -0.38
C GLY A 64 -12.86 10.61 0.78
N THR A 65 -12.09 9.71 1.39
CA THR A 65 -12.52 8.92 2.55
C THR A 65 -12.34 9.69 3.85
N ASP A 66 -13.24 9.48 4.82
CA ASP A 66 -13.15 10.10 6.14
C ASP A 66 -11.80 9.79 6.81
N ALA A 67 -11.25 10.80 7.49
CA ALA A 67 -10.01 10.72 8.24
C ALA A 67 -10.29 10.96 9.74
N PRO A 68 -10.63 9.92 10.52
CA PRO A 68 -10.83 10.06 11.97
C PRO A 68 -9.63 10.73 12.64
N ALA A 69 -9.90 11.68 13.54
CA ALA A 69 -8.84 12.42 14.23
C ALA A 69 -8.02 11.54 15.18
N GLU A 70 -8.67 10.53 15.78
CA GLU A 70 -8.06 9.65 16.77
C GLU A 70 -7.11 8.64 16.11
N PRO A 71 -5.81 8.63 16.46
CA PRO A 71 -4.87 7.65 15.90
C PRO A 71 -5.34 6.21 16.07
N ASP A 72 -5.97 5.89 17.18
CA ASP A 72 -6.47 4.56 17.52
C ASP A 72 -7.50 3.98 16.53
N ALA A 73 -8.07 4.81 15.67
CA ALA A 73 -8.99 4.40 14.61
C ALA A 73 -8.30 3.79 13.37
N TYR A 74 -6.97 3.64 13.38
CA TYR A 74 -6.19 3.19 12.23
C TYR A 74 -5.41 1.89 12.46
N THR A 75 -5.85 1.04 13.39
CA THR A 75 -5.21 -0.27 13.59
C THR A 75 -5.45 -1.19 12.39
N THR A 76 -4.58 -2.19 12.21
CA THR A 76 -4.78 -3.21 11.15
C THR A 76 -6.16 -3.84 11.20
N LEU A 77 -6.77 -3.99 12.38
CA LEU A 77 -8.13 -4.55 12.49
C LEU A 77 -9.19 -3.61 11.91
N HIS A 78 -9.04 -2.28 12.07
CA HIS A 78 -9.93 -1.31 11.41
C HIS A 78 -9.78 -1.39 9.89
N LEU A 79 -8.53 -1.41 9.39
CA LEU A 79 -8.24 -1.44 7.95
C LEU A 79 -8.72 -2.72 7.28
N VAL A 80 -8.56 -3.86 7.93
CA VAL A 80 -9.13 -5.14 7.46
C VAL A 80 -10.66 -5.13 7.56
N GLY A 81 -11.21 -4.58 8.65
CA GLY A 81 -12.65 -4.40 8.85
C GLY A 81 -13.28 -3.57 7.72
N ASP A 82 -12.61 -2.51 7.28
CA ASP A 82 -13.04 -1.69 6.15
C ASP A 82 -13.16 -2.52 4.86
N MET A 83 -12.17 -3.36 4.56
CA MET A 83 -12.19 -4.21 3.36
C MET A 83 -13.26 -5.31 3.46
N VAL A 84 -13.49 -5.86 4.64
CA VAL A 84 -14.55 -6.84 4.88
C VAL A 84 -15.93 -6.20 4.64
N GLU A 85 -16.16 -5.03 5.22
CA GLU A 85 -17.45 -4.34 5.07
C GLU A 85 -17.64 -3.81 3.64
N LEU A 86 -16.57 -3.40 2.97
CA LEU A 86 -16.63 -3.01 1.56
C LEU A 86 -17.11 -4.17 0.66
N VAL A 87 -16.62 -5.39 0.86
CA VAL A 87 -17.11 -6.58 0.12
C VAL A 87 -18.60 -6.80 0.37
N ASN A 88 -19.03 -6.68 1.63
CA ASN A 88 -20.43 -6.83 2.01
C ASN A 88 -21.32 -5.73 1.38
N ALA A 89 -20.90 -4.46 1.46
CA ALA A 89 -21.64 -3.33 0.90
C ALA A 89 -21.75 -3.39 -0.63
N LEU A 90 -20.77 -4.00 -1.30
CA LEU A 90 -20.81 -4.26 -2.73
C LEU A 90 -21.69 -5.45 -3.13
N GLY A 91 -22.27 -6.16 -2.14
CA GLY A 91 -23.15 -7.33 -2.33
C GLY A 91 -22.40 -8.59 -2.75
N GLU A 92 -21.09 -8.66 -2.53
CA GLU A 92 -20.26 -9.77 -2.97
C GLU A 92 -20.02 -10.79 -1.84
N LYS A 93 -19.87 -12.05 -2.22
CA LYS A 93 -19.58 -13.13 -1.27
C LYS A 93 -18.09 -13.37 -1.08
N GLN A 94 -17.30 -13.07 -2.08
CA GLN A 94 -15.86 -13.25 -2.08
C GLN A 94 -15.19 -12.22 -3.00
N ALA A 95 -13.93 -11.91 -2.70
CA ALA A 95 -13.11 -11.04 -3.51
C ALA A 95 -11.70 -11.62 -3.69
N VAL A 96 -11.01 -11.18 -4.73
CA VAL A 96 -9.54 -11.16 -4.77
C VAL A 96 -9.10 -9.83 -4.20
N ILE A 97 -8.11 -9.84 -3.32
CA ILE A 97 -7.55 -8.61 -2.75
C ILE A 97 -6.12 -8.42 -3.23
N VAL A 98 -5.84 -7.23 -3.74
CA VAL A 98 -4.54 -6.80 -4.23
C VAL A 98 -4.11 -5.58 -3.42
N GLY A 99 -2.88 -5.52 -2.99
CA GLY A 99 -2.40 -4.36 -2.23
C GLY A 99 -0.97 -3.99 -2.59
N HIS A 100 -0.67 -2.70 -2.46
CA HIS A 100 0.65 -2.13 -2.63
C HIS A 100 1.07 -1.40 -1.35
N ASP A 101 2.35 -1.50 -0.95
CA ASP A 101 2.92 -0.86 0.24
C ASP A 101 2.11 -1.16 1.51
N TRP A 102 1.55 -0.19 2.21
CA TRP A 102 0.62 -0.41 3.32
C TRP A 102 -0.63 -1.19 2.90
N GLY A 103 -1.11 -0.97 1.68
CA GLY A 103 -2.21 -1.76 1.13
C GLY A 103 -1.86 -3.23 0.97
N ALA A 104 -0.58 -3.59 0.73
CA ALA A 104 -0.14 -4.99 0.76
C ALA A 104 -0.22 -5.58 2.17
N GLN A 105 0.15 -4.82 3.21
CA GLN A 105 -0.03 -5.26 4.60
C GLN A 105 -1.50 -5.50 4.95
N VAL A 106 -2.40 -4.64 4.45
CA VAL A 106 -3.85 -4.84 4.61
C VAL A 106 -4.30 -6.08 3.86
N ALA A 107 -3.89 -6.25 2.60
CA ALA A 107 -4.28 -7.39 1.77
C ALA A 107 -3.83 -8.73 2.37
N TRP A 108 -2.56 -8.81 2.81
CA TRP A 108 -2.04 -9.99 3.50
C TRP A 108 -2.80 -10.29 4.79
N SER A 109 -3.07 -9.26 5.61
CA SER A 109 -3.80 -9.41 6.86
C SER A 109 -5.26 -9.82 6.63
N ALA A 110 -5.90 -9.25 5.63
CA ALA A 110 -7.27 -9.61 5.23
C ALA A 110 -7.38 -11.08 4.78
N ALA A 111 -6.45 -11.54 3.92
CA ALA A 111 -6.41 -12.92 3.48
C ALA A 111 -6.13 -13.90 4.64
N LEU A 112 -5.27 -13.50 5.59
CA LEU A 112 -4.94 -14.29 6.77
C LEU A 112 -6.13 -14.43 7.74
N MET A 113 -6.87 -13.33 7.97
CA MET A 113 -7.95 -13.25 8.96
C MET A 113 -9.30 -13.73 8.42
N ARG A 114 -9.55 -13.53 7.12
CA ARG A 114 -10.82 -13.82 6.46
C ARG A 114 -10.61 -14.64 5.17
N PRO A 115 -10.04 -15.87 5.31
CA PRO A 115 -9.84 -16.75 4.17
C PRO A 115 -11.14 -17.22 3.51
N ASP A 116 -12.25 -17.09 4.20
CA ASP A 116 -13.61 -17.34 3.71
C ASP A 116 -14.07 -16.28 2.70
N LEU A 117 -13.63 -15.03 2.88
CA LEU A 117 -14.01 -13.86 2.09
C LEU A 117 -13.00 -13.55 0.99
N PHE A 118 -11.70 -13.59 1.31
CA PHE A 118 -10.63 -13.30 0.37
C PHE A 118 -10.05 -14.59 -0.20
N ARG A 119 -10.59 -14.99 -1.38
CA ARG A 119 -10.26 -16.27 -2.04
C ARG A 119 -8.85 -16.34 -2.64
N ALA A 120 -8.22 -15.17 -2.88
CA ALA A 120 -6.85 -15.04 -3.36
C ALA A 120 -6.30 -13.67 -2.98
N VAL A 121 -4.96 -13.55 -2.94
CA VAL A 121 -4.28 -12.31 -2.56
C VAL A 121 -3.05 -12.04 -3.42
N VAL A 122 -2.83 -10.76 -3.77
CA VAL A 122 -1.61 -10.28 -4.40
C VAL A 122 -1.03 -9.15 -3.56
N GLY A 123 0.22 -9.28 -3.15
CA GLY A 123 0.96 -8.20 -2.50
C GLY A 123 2.03 -7.63 -3.40
N MET A 124 2.16 -6.31 -3.40
CA MET A 124 3.17 -5.61 -4.17
C MET A 124 4.08 -4.82 -3.25
N SER A 125 5.38 -4.77 -3.58
CA SER A 125 6.43 -4.09 -2.84
C SER A 125 6.73 -4.69 -1.47
N VAL A 126 5.73 -4.90 -0.61
CA VAL A 126 5.90 -5.39 0.76
C VAL A 126 5.61 -6.89 0.85
N PRO A 127 6.62 -7.73 1.13
CA PRO A 127 6.44 -9.18 1.20
C PRO A 127 5.64 -9.61 2.43
N PHE A 128 4.91 -10.72 2.31
CA PHE A 128 4.19 -11.31 3.44
C PHE A 128 5.16 -11.80 4.53
N SER A 129 4.80 -11.49 5.76
CA SER A 129 5.36 -12.12 6.95
C SER A 129 4.24 -12.34 7.98
N PRO A 130 4.17 -13.50 8.62
CA PRO A 130 3.35 -13.65 9.81
C PRO A 130 3.69 -12.57 10.85
N PRO A 131 2.73 -12.17 11.72
CA PRO A 131 2.98 -11.15 12.73
C PRO A 131 4.23 -11.46 13.55
N ALA A 132 5.16 -10.49 13.59
CA ALA A 132 6.48 -10.67 14.17
C ALA A 132 6.41 -10.93 15.70
N ARG A 133 7.36 -11.73 16.24
CA ARG A 133 7.47 -11.97 17.69
C ARG A 133 8.03 -10.77 18.45
N VAL A 134 8.79 -9.92 17.77
CA VAL A 134 9.39 -8.69 18.34
C VAL A 134 8.79 -7.50 17.62
N GLU A 135 8.37 -6.52 18.40
CA GLU A 135 7.83 -5.26 17.89
C GLU A 135 8.92 -4.45 17.18
N LEU A 136 8.58 -3.83 16.03
CA LEU A 136 9.57 -3.20 15.15
C LEU A 136 10.31 -2.03 15.82
N LEU A 137 9.59 -1.10 16.45
CA LEU A 137 10.23 0.07 17.08
C LEU A 137 11.16 -0.35 18.23
N SER A 138 10.74 -1.35 19.03
CA SER A 138 11.58 -1.96 20.06
C SER A 138 12.81 -2.65 19.46
N ALA A 139 12.67 -3.34 18.33
CA ALA A 139 13.79 -3.97 17.64
C ALA A 139 14.78 -2.94 17.07
N LEU A 140 14.32 -1.81 16.56
CA LEU A 140 15.16 -0.71 16.11
C LEU A 140 15.90 -0.07 17.30
N ALA A 141 15.18 0.25 18.36
CA ALA A 141 15.76 0.83 19.58
C ALA A 141 16.85 -0.06 20.21
N SER A 142 16.62 -1.38 20.28
CA SER A 142 17.60 -2.34 20.82
C SER A 142 18.90 -2.42 20.00
N ARG A 143 18.87 -1.97 18.74
CA ARG A 143 20.02 -1.87 17.83
C ARG A 143 20.66 -0.47 17.81
N GLY A 144 20.17 0.45 18.64
CA GLY A 144 20.61 1.85 18.66
C GLY A 144 20.21 2.65 17.43
N ILE A 145 19.17 2.20 16.70
CA ILE A 145 18.62 2.90 15.53
C ILE A 145 17.50 3.82 16.02
N SER A 146 17.70 5.13 15.91
CA SER A 146 16.74 6.18 16.31
C SER A 146 16.37 7.13 15.18
N ASP A 147 16.96 6.96 14.03
CA ASP A 147 16.85 7.81 12.86
C ASP A 147 16.14 7.14 11.67
N PHE A 148 15.37 6.08 11.91
CA PHE A 148 14.59 5.42 10.86
C PHE A 148 13.29 6.21 10.62
N TYR A 149 12.90 6.43 9.36
CA TYR A 149 11.75 7.27 9.00
C TYR A 149 10.44 6.90 9.73
N ILE A 150 10.22 5.60 10.00
CA ILE A 150 9.04 5.14 10.75
C ILE A 150 9.01 5.73 12.17
N GLN A 151 10.19 5.92 12.82
CA GLN A 151 10.28 6.55 14.12
C GLN A 151 10.00 8.06 14.06
N TYR A 152 10.45 8.72 12.98
CA TYR A 152 10.13 10.12 12.71
C TYR A 152 8.62 10.34 12.56
N PHE A 153 7.90 9.42 11.95
CA PHE A 153 6.45 9.48 11.77
C PHE A 153 5.64 9.26 13.05
N GLN A 154 6.26 8.83 14.16
CA GLN A 154 5.52 8.58 15.40
C GLN A 154 5.05 9.86 16.08
N ALA A 155 5.80 10.96 15.99
CA ALA A 155 5.45 12.22 16.65
C ALA A 155 4.34 12.95 15.86
N PRO A 156 3.14 13.16 16.45
CA PRO A 156 2.07 13.88 15.75
C PRO A 156 2.48 15.31 15.36
N GLY A 157 2.10 15.74 14.18
CA GLY A 157 2.35 17.08 13.66
C GLY A 157 3.74 17.32 13.07
N VAL A 158 4.72 16.47 13.35
CA VAL A 158 6.12 16.67 12.90
C VAL A 158 6.26 16.38 11.40
N ALA A 159 5.87 15.21 10.96
CA ALA A 159 5.92 14.84 9.56
C ALA A 159 4.86 15.60 8.74
N GLU A 160 3.70 15.84 9.32
CA GLU A 160 2.66 16.67 8.69
C GLU A 160 3.21 18.07 8.36
N ALA A 161 3.84 18.75 9.32
CA ALA A 161 4.39 20.10 9.11
C ALA A 161 5.49 20.14 8.01
N GLU A 162 6.23 19.06 7.82
CA GLU A 162 7.20 18.94 6.74
C GLU A 162 6.49 18.72 5.40
N LEU A 163 5.63 17.70 5.32
CA LEU A 163 5.00 17.25 4.07
C LEU A 163 3.98 18.28 3.53
N GLU A 164 3.29 18.98 4.42
CA GLU A 164 2.23 19.94 4.08
C GLU A 164 2.75 21.35 3.79
N ARG A 165 4.03 21.62 4.03
CA ARG A 165 4.65 22.92 3.72
C ARG A 165 4.59 23.24 2.23
N ASP A 166 4.85 22.26 1.39
CA ASP A 166 4.74 22.29 -0.05
C ASP A 166 4.37 20.88 -0.54
N VAL A 167 3.06 20.65 -0.68
CA VAL A 167 2.52 19.33 -1.01
C VAL A 167 2.99 18.87 -2.38
N GLU A 168 3.07 19.76 -3.38
CA GLU A 168 3.53 19.41 -4.72
C GLU A 168 4.98 18.94 -4.69
N SER A 169 5.88 19.72 -4.07
CA SER A 169 7.28 19.34 -3.91
C SER A 169 7.43 18.02 -3.14
N SER A 170 6.64 17.83 -2.08
CA SER A 170 6.65 16.59 -1.29
C SER A 170 6.28 15.37 -2.13
N ILE A 171 5.20 15.44 -2.90
CA ILE A 171 4.76 14.37 -3.80
C ILE A 171 5.81 14.10 -4.89
N ARG A 172 6.32 15.13 -5.57
CA ARG A 172 7.35 15.00 -6.61
C ARG A 172 8.60 14.30 -6.10
N ARG A 173 9.10 14.70 -4.94
CA ARG A 173 10.28 14.11 -4.28
C ARG A 173 10.05 12.66 -3.91
N ILE A 174 8.96 12.34 -3.24
CA ILE A 174 8.64 10.99 -2.76
C ILE A 174 8.48 10.04 -3.95
N TYR A 175 7.68 10.41 -4.96
CA TYR A 175 7.42 9.56 -6.11
C TYR A 175 8.66 9.34 -6.96
N PHE A 176 9.42 10.41 -7.26
CA PHE A 176 10.64 10.27 -8.04
C PHE A 176 11.70 9.47 -7.29
N SER A 177 11.99 9.85 -6.05
CA SER A 177 13.07 9.20 -5.29
C SER A 177 12.79 7.74 -4.97
N GLY A 178 11.51 7.35 -4.81
CA GLY A 178 11.10 5.96 -4.59
C GLY A 178 11.03 5.12 -5.86
N SER A 179 11.12 5.73 -7.04
CA SER A 179 10.99 5.03 -8.33
C SER A 179 12.27 4.36 -8.80
N GLY A 180 12.15 3.54 -9.83
CA GLY A 180 13.30 2.97 -10.54
C GLY A 180 14.13 4.01 -11.30
N ASP A 181 13.55 5.18 -11.61
CA ASP A 181 14.26 6.31 -12.23
C ASP A 181 14.94 7.22 -11.20
N GLY A 182 14.68 6.99 -9.91
CA GLY A 182 15.25 7.74 -8.80
C GLY A 182 16.74 7.45 -8.56
N PRO A 183 17.36 8.18 -7.62
CA PRO A 183 18.78 8.02 -7.31
C PRO A 183 19.06 6.64 -6.71
N ASP A 184 20.30 6.15 -6.93
CA ASP A 184 20.78 4.98 -6.23
C ASP A 184 20.95 5.28 -4.73
N GLY A 185 20.36 4.48 -3.87
CA GLY A 185 20.52 4.61 -2.43
C GLY A 185 19.25 4.31 -1.63
N PRO A 186 19.34 4.34 -0.31
CA PRO A 186 18.19 4.12 0.56
C PRO A 186 17.34 5.40 0.65
N VAL A 187 16.34 5.51 -0.20
CA VAL A 187 15.39 6.64 -0.20
C VAL A 187 14.45 6.55 1.00
N PHE A 188 13.92 5.36 1.26
CA PHE A 188 13.20 5.03 2.48
C PHE A 188 14.14 4.33 3.43
N GLY A 189 14.32 4.84 4.64
CA GLY A 189 15.23 4.23 5.60
C GLY A 189 15.69 5.18 6.70
N ARG A 190 17.00 5.30 6.86
CA ARG A 190 17.59 6.17 7.88
C ARG A 190 17.63 7.62 7.40
N LEU A 191 17.16 8.52 8.25
CA LEU A 191 17.19 9.95 7.97
C LEU A 191 18.61 10.49 8.10
N GLN A 192 18.91 11.53 7.33
CA GLN A 192 20.17 12.28 7.47
C GLN A 192 20.13 13.09 8.78
N PRO A 193 21.25 13.23 9.49
CA PRO A 193 21.32 13.98 10.73
C PRO A 193 20.75 15.41 10.59
N GLY A 194 19.78 15.76 11.41
CA GLY A 194 19.14 17.10 11.40
C GLY A 194 18.17 17.34 10.24
N GLN A 195 17.85 16.32 9.46
CA GLN A 195 16.89 16.41 8.35
C GLN A 195 15.62 15.62 8.67
N GLY A 196 14.51 16.03 8.04
CA GLY A 196 13.25 15.27 8.06
C GLY A 196 13.23 14.17 7.00
N PHE A 197 12.02 13.67 6.74
CA PHE A 197 11.79 12.58 5.80
C PHE A 197 12.17 12.94 4.35
N LEU A 198 11.91 14.17 3.92
CA LEU A 198 12.23 14.67 2.57
C LEU A 198 13.70 15.04 2.39
N GLY A 199 14.50 15.09 3.45
CA GLY A 199 15.84 15.66 3.42
C GLY A 199 16.84 14.93 2.52
N GLY A 200 16.66 13.62 2.33
CA GLY A 200 17.48 12.81 1.42
C GLY A 200 16.84 12.60 0.03
N MET A 201 15.67 13.18 -0.22
CA MET A 201 14.93 13.00 -1.47
C MET A 201 15.24 14.10 -2.48
N ILE A 202 15.24 13.73 -3.76
CA ILE A 202 15.53 14.63 -4.86
C ILE A 202 14.24 15.07 -5.53
N GLU A 203 14.10 16.35 -5.77
CA GLU A 203 13.06 16.89 -6.63
C GLU A 203 13.54 16.81 -8.09
N PRO A 204 12.82 16.09 -8.97
CA PRO A 204 13.28 15.91 -10.34
C PRO A 204 13.07 17.18 -11.16
N GLU A 205 14.07 17.51 -12.02
CA GLU A 205 13.89 18.57 -13.02
C GLU A 205 12.88 18.15 -14.10
N THR A 206 12.85 16.86 -14.43
CA THR A 206 11.91 16.25 -15.39
C THR A 206 11.28 15.03 -14.75
N LEU A 207 9.95 14.94 -14.82
CA LEU A 207 9.23 13.77 -14.33
C LEU A 207 9.53 12.53 -15.17
N PRO A 208 9.58 11.33 -14.58
CA PRO A 208 9.69 10.08 -15.33
C PRO A 208 8.45 9.86 -16.21
N ALA A 209 8.61 9.08 -17.27
CA ALA A 209 7.58 8.91 -18.30
C ALA A 209 6.25 8.31 -17.79
N TRP A 210 6.28 7.59 -16.67
CA TRP A 210 5.10 6.98 -16.05
C TRP A 210 4.30 7.94 -15.13
N LEU A 211 4.84 9.14 -14.83
CA LEU A 211 4.28 10.12 -13.90
C LEU A 211 4.11 11.47 -14.61
N SER A 212 2.89 11.81 -15.00
CA SER A 212 2.59 13.07 -15.70
C SER A 212 2.40 14.25 -14.75
N LEU A 213 2.37 15.47 -15.31
CA LEU A 213 2.02 16.68 -14.53
C LEU A 213 0.57 16.62 -14.03
N GLU A 214 -0.33 15.99 -14.78
CA GLU A 214 -1.71 15.79 -14.37
C GLU A 214 -1.80 14.82 -13.18
N ASP A 215 -0.98 13.77 -13.15
CA ASP A 215 -0.89 12.86 -12.00
C ASP A 215 -0.42 13.61 -10.74
N ILE A 216 0.64 14.41 -10.86
CA ILE A 216 1.13 15.25 -9.76
C ILE A 216 0.04 16.21 -9.28
N ALA A 217 -0.62 16.91 -10.19
CA ALA A 217 -1.70 17.84 -9.85
C ALA A 217 -2.86 17.14 -9.13
N TYR A 218 -3.20 15.91 -9.52
CA TYR A 218 -4.23 15.10 -8.85
C TYR A 218 -3.84 14.81 -7.40
N TYR A 219 -2.66 14.22 -7.17
CA TYR A 219 -2.18 13.92 -5.82
C TYR A 219 -2.04 15.19 -4.96
N THR A 220 -1.46 16.25 -5.52
CA THR A 220 -1.27 17.53 -4.82
C THR A 220 -2.61 18.09 -4.34
N ARG A 221 -3.62 18.13 -5.21
CA ARG A 221 -4.96 18.63 -4.87
C ARG A 221 -5.57 17.82 -3.73
N GLU A 222 -5.54 16.51 -3.83
CA GLU A 222 -6.16 15.64 -2.83
C GLU A 222 -5.43 15.70 -1.48
N PHE A 223 -4.10 15.64 -1.46
CA PHE A 223 -3.33 15.75 -0.22
C PHE A 223 -3.34 17.18 0.39
N THR A 224 -3.48 18.23 -0.42
CA THR A 224 -3.73 19.59 0.09
C THR A 224 -5.06 19.67 0.84
N ARG A 225 -6.08 18.95 0.37
CA ARG A 225 -7.41 18.91 0.98
C ARG A 225 -7.48 18.00 2.21
N SER A 226 -6.92 16.78 2.13
CA SER A 226 -7.03 15.75 3.18
C SER A 226 -5.92 15.82 4.22
N GLY A 227 -4.77 16.44 3.90
CA GLY A 227 -3.54 16.32 4.68
C GLY A 227 -2.91 14.94 4.62
N PHE A 228 -1.83 14.76 5.40
CA PHE A 228 -1.12 13.49 5.51
C PHE A 228 -1.39 12.75 6.83
N HIS A 229 -2.08 13.38 7.78
CA HIS A 229 -2.23 12.86 9.14
C HIS A 229 -2.89 11.47 9.15
N GLY A 230 -3.92 11.25 8.32
CA GLY A 230 -4.61 9.97 8.23
C GLY A 230 -3.67 8.83 7.84
N GLY A 231 -2.87 9.03 6.79
CA GLY A 231 -1.86 8.06 6.36
C GLY A 231 -0.75 7.85 7.38
N LEU A 232 -0.30 8.91 8.05
CA LEU A 232 0.73 8.84 9.11
C LEU A 232 0.22 8.08 10.35
N ASN A 233 -1.08 8.11 10.63
CA ASN A 233 -1.67 7.36 11.73
C ASN A 233 -1.56 5.83 11.54
N TRP A 234 -1.41 5.32 10.32
CA TRP A 234 -1.12 3.90 10.10
C TRP A 234 0.24 3.50 10.71
N TYR A 235 1.25 4.35 10.54
CA TYR A 235 2.58 4.15 11.17
C TYR A 235 2.52 4.27 12.70
N ARG A 236 1.72 5.21 13.25
CA ARG A 236 1.53 5.40 14.70
C ARG A 236 0.83 4.21 15.36
N ASN A 237 0.10 3.41 14.59
CA ASN A 237 -0.58 2.21 15.08
C ASN A 237 0.24 0.92 14.96
N MET A 238 1.50 0.95 14.51
CA MET A 238 2.29 -0.26 14.30
C MET A 238 2.45 -1.09 15.58
N THR A 239 2.81 -0.46 16.69
CA THR A 239 2.96 -1.15 18.00
C THR A 239 1.62 -1.73 18.48
N ARG A 240 0.53 -0.96 18.37
CA ARG A 240 -0.80 -1.42 18.76
C ARG A 240 -1.28 -2.57 17.87
N SER A 241 -1.12 -2.43 16.56
CA SER A 241 -1.44 -3.48 15.58
C SER A 241 -0.64 -4.75 15.84
N TRP A 242 0.67 -4.63 16.12
CA TRP A 242 1.50 -5.77 16.50
C TRP A 242 0.95 -6.53 17.70
N ALA A 243 0.49 -5.82 18.75
CA ALA A 243 -0.11 -6.45 19.92
C ALA A 243 -1.43 -7.15 19.58
N LEU A 244 -2.31 -6.51 18.79
CA LEU A 244 -3.60 -7.04 18.37
C LEU A 244 -3.46 -8.25 17.44
N LEU A 245 -2.39 -8.34 16.65
CA LEU A 245 -2.12 -9.42 15.70
C LEU A 245 -1.51 -10.67 16.35
N THR A 246 -1.24 -10.66 17.64
CA THR A 246 -0.67 -11.79 18.38
C THR A 246 -1.37 -13.14 18.12
N PRO A 247 -2.71 -13.24 18.02
CA PRO A 247 -3.38 -14.50 17.76
C PRO A 247 -3.04 -15.15 16.40
N TRP A 248 -2.52 -14.38 15.43
CA TRP A 248 -2.20 -14.86 14.08
C TRP A 248 -0.70 -15.12 13.85
N ARG A 249 0.15 -15.08 14.89
CA ARG A 249 1.62 -15.23 14.74
C ARG A 249 2.08 -16.49 14.06
N ASP A 250 1.36 -17.58 14.25
CA ASP A 250 1.73 -18.89 13.67
C ASP A 250 0.81 -19.26 12.48
N CYS A 251 0.00 -18.31 12.00
CA CYS A 251 -0.88 -18.53 10.86
C CYS A 251 -0.16 -18.28 9.53
N ILE A 252 -0.60 -19.00 8.50
CA ILE A 252 -0.08 -18.93 7.13
C ILE A 252 -1.23 -18.68 6.16
N ILE A 253 -0.94 -18.06 5.02
CA ILE A 253 -1.93 -17.82 3.97
C ILE A 253 -1.92 -19.02 3.01
N ARG A 254 -3.03 -19.75 2.93
CA ARG A 254 -3.16 -20.96 2.11
C ARG A 254 -3.80 -20.71 0.75
N GLN A 255 -4.46 -19.57 0.59
CA GLN A 255 -5.11 -19.19 -0.66
C GLN A 255 -4.08 -19.01 -1.77
N PRO A 256 -4.49 -19.12 -3.05
CA PRO A 256 -3.69 -18.67 -4.16
C PRO A 256 -3.15 -17.26 -3.89
N SER A 257 -1.84 -17.10 -4.01
CA SER A 257 -1.17 -15.84 -3.73
C SER A 257 -0.11 -15.52 -4.77
N MET A 258 0.22 -14.23 -4.93
CA MET A 258 1.28 -13.75 -5.79
C MET A 258 1.99 -12.56 -5.12
N PHE A 259 3.29 -12.44 -5.40
CA PHE A 259 4.09 -11.30 -4.98
C PHE A 259 4.75 -10.63 -6.18
N ILE A 260 4.72 -9.30 -6.24
CA ILE A 260 5.35 -8.49 -7.29
C ILE A 260 6.12 -7.34 -6.63
N ALA A 261 7.36 -7.09 -7.06
CA ALA A 261 8.13 -5.93 -6.60
C ALA A 261 9.13 -5.46 -7.65
N GLY A 262 9.63 -4.25 -7.50
CA GLY A 262 10.72 -3.73 -8.33
C GLY A 262 12.09 -4.12 -7.77
N SER A 263 13.07 -4.41 -8.63
CA SER A 263 14.43 -4.77 -8.19
C SER A 263 15.16 -3.61 -7.51
N ARG A 264 14.73 -2.36 -7.77
CA ARG A 264 15.26 -1.14 -7.15
C ARG A 264 14.43 -0.64 -5.97
N ASP A 265 13.34 -1.34 -5.61
CA ASP A 265 12.51 -0.97 -4.46
C ASP A 265 13.31 -1.01 -3.15
N ALA A 266 13.34 0.13 -2.45
CA ALA A 266 14.05 0.26 -1.17
C ALA A 266 13.50 -0.69 -0.09
N VAL A 267 12.21 -1.07 -0.14
CA VAL A 267 11.59 -2.00 0.81
C VAL A 267 12.24 -3.38 0.73
N LEU A 268 12.64 -3.84 -0.46
CA LEU A 268 13.35 -5.12 -0.62
C LEU A 268 14.73 -5.14 0.02
N ARG A 269 15.32 -3.96 0.27
CA ARG A 269 16.62 -3.79 0.94
C ARG A 269 16.51 -3.73 2.46
N PHE A 270 15.31 -3.65 3.03
CA PHE A 270 15.14 -3.74 4.48
C PHE A 270 15.58 -5.12 4.97
N ALA A 271 16.28 -5.16 6.09
CA ALA A 271 16.96 -6.37 6.59
C ALA A 271 16.04 -7.62 6.77
N GLY A 272 14.72 -7.42 6.83
CA GLY A 272 13.72 -8.49 6.94
C GLY A 272 13.24 -9.04 5.59
N SER A 273 13.17 -8.19 4.55
CA SER A 273 12.48 -8.50 3.29
C SER A 273 13.06 -9.70 2.53
N PRO A 274 14.38 -9.87 2.36
CA PRO A 274 14.92 -11.06 1.70
C PRO A 274 14.54 -12.35 2.43
N ARG A 275 14.62 -12.36 3.77
CA ARG A 275 14.25 -13.54 4.57
C ARG A 275 12.75 -13.86 4.49
N GLN A 276 11.91 -12.83 4.38
CA GLN A 276 10.46 -13.02 4.21
C GLN A 276 10.16 -13.68 2.86
N ILE A 277 10.83 -13.25 1.79
CA ILE A 277 10.69 -13.85 0.45
C ILE A 277 11.21 -15.29 0.44
N GLU A 278 12.36 -15.56 1.04
CA GLU A 278 12.89 -16.92 1.20
C GLU A 278 11.94 -17.85 1.96
N ALA A 279 11.17 -17.30 2.90
CA ALA A 279 10.20 -18.03 3.71
C ALA A 279 8.85 -18.27 3.00
N PHE A 280 8.62 -17.76 1.80
CA PHE A 280 7.32 -17.90 1.11
C PHE A 280 6.88 -19.34 0.93
N ALA A 281 7.81 -20.28 0.69
CA ALA A 281 7.47 -21.71 0.57
C ALA A 281 6.78 -22.26 1.84
N GLN A 282 7.08 -21.70 3.01
CA GLN A 282 6.48 -22.09 4.30
C GLN A 282 5.26 -21.23 4.66
N THR A 283 5.29 -19.94 4.34
CA THR A 283 4.28 -18.98 4.77
C THR A 283 3.14 -18.77 3.77
N LEU A 284 3.41 -19.07 2.50
CA LEU A 284 2.47 -18.95 1.37
C LEU A 284 2.45 -20.25 0.55
N PRO A 285 1.95 -21.38 1.08
CA PRO A 285 1.94 -22.66 0.34
C PRO A 285 1.08 -22.60 -0.93
N GLY A 286 0.20 -21.61 -1.08
CA GLY A 286 -0.58 -21.34 -2.29
C GLY A 286 0.08 -20.35 -3.26
N LEU A 287 1.36 -19.98 -3.08
CA LEU A 287 2.06 -19.04 -3.95
C LEU A 287 2.14 -19.56 -5.40
N ARG A 288 1.67 -18.74 -6.34
CA ARG A 288 1.67 -19.04 -7.79
C ARG A 288 2.65 -18.21 -8.59
N GLY A 289 3.27 -17.20 -7.97
CA GLY A 289 4.27 -16.34 -8.61
C GLY A 289 4.96 -15.42 -7.61
N CYS A 290 6.26 -15.23 -7.82
CA CYS A 290 7.08 -14.22 -7.13
C CYS A 290 7.89 -13.53 -8.23
N HIS A 291 7.51 -12.29 -8.55
CA HIS A 291 8.03 -11.54 -9.70
C HIS A 291 8.78 -10.30 -9.21
N ILE A 292 10.07 -10.25 -9.53
CA ILE A 292 10.90 -9.06 -9.28
C ILE A 292 11.18 -8.44 -10.64
N LEU A 293 10.56 -7.28 -10.91
CA LEU A 293 10.68 -6.59 -12.19
C LEU A 293 11.94 -5.73 -12.22
N GLU A 294 12.82 -6.04 -13.16
CA GLU A 294 14.13 -5.42 -13.24
C GLU A 294 14.06 -3.93 -13.55
N GLY A 295 14.84 -3.13 -12.81
CA GLY A 295 14.94 -1.68 -12.96
C GLY A 295 13.74 -0.88 -12.44
N ALA A 296 12.67 -1.51 -11.99
CA ALA A 296 11.53 -0.82 -11.39
C ALA A 296 11.78 -0.52 -9.90
N GLY A 297 11.18 0.56 -9.40
CA GLY A 297 11.23 0.96 -8.00
C GLY A 297 10.00 0.56 -7.22
N HIS A 298 9.63 1.45 -6.29
CA HIS A 298 8.56 1.21 -5.32
C HIS A 298 7.16 1.25 -5.94
N TRP A 299 6.91 2.17 -6.88
CA TRP A 299 5.58 2.42 -7.45
C TRP A 299 5.26 1.46 -8.58
N ILE A 300 5.48 0.17 -8.35
CA ILE A 300 5.53 -0.89 -9.36
C ILE A 300 4.29 -0.95 -10.26
N GLN A 301 3.08 -0.74 -9.70
CA GLN A 301 1.81 -0.75 -10.43
C GLN A 301 1.65 0.45 -11.38
N GLN A 302 2.44 1.50 -11.17
CA GLN A 302 2.46 2.71 -11.99
C GLN A 302 3.65 2.70 -12.95
N GLU A 303 4.86 2.38 -12.46
CA GLU A 303 6.10 2.33 -13.23
C GLU A 303 6.09 1.25 -14.31
N ARG A 304 5.49 0.11 -14.03
CA ARG A 304 5.41 -1.08 -14.89
C ARG A 304 3.95 -1.52 -15.11
N ALA A 305 3.06 -0.56 -15.37
CA ALA A 305 1.62 -0.80 -15.42
C ALA A 305 1.23 -1.95 -16.37
N THR A 306 1.83 -2.03 -17.55
CA THR A 306 1.55 -3.08 -18.54
C THR A 306 1.95 -4.45 -18.01
N GLU A 307 3.19 -4.60 -17.53
CA GLU A 307 3.70 -5.87 -17.00
C GLU A 307 2.91 -6.33 -15.78
N VAL A 308 2.59 -5.41 -14.86
CA VAL A 308 1.76 -5.71 -13.69
C VAL A 308 0.35 -6.14 -14.09
N ASN A 309 -0.26 -5.49 -15.10
CA ASN A 309 -1.57 -5.87 -15.61
C ASN A 309 -1.55 -7.29 -16.21
N GLU A 310 -0.54 -7.64 -16.99
CA GLU A 310 -0.37 -8.97 -17.56
C GLU A 310 -0.25 -10.03 -16.47
N LEU A 311 0.60 -9.81 -15.46
CA LEU A 311 0.77 -10.72 -14.33
C LEU A 311 -0.52 -10.90 -13.52
N LEU A 312 -1.24 -9.80 -13.24
CA LEU A 312 -2.53 -9.85 -12.54
C LEU A 312 -3.56 -10.65 -13.33
N LEU A 313 -3.72 -10.37 -14.63
CA LEU A 313 -4.68 -11.06 -15.47
C LEU A 313 -4.36 -12.56 -15.61
N ASP A 314 -3.09 -12.91 -15.76
CA ASP A 314 -2.65 -14.31 -15.81
C ASP A 314 -2.87 -15.06 -14.48
N PHE A 315 -2.69 -14.36 -13.37
CA PHE A 315 -3.01 -14.91 -12.05
C PHE A 315 -4.50 -15.16 -11.88
N LEU A 316 -5.32 -14.16 -12.21
CA LEU A 316 -6.78 -14.21 -12.06
C LEU A 316 -7.43 -15.28 -12.94
N LYS A 317 -6.95 -15.48 -14.16
CA LYS A 317 -7.43 -16.54 -15.07
C LYS A 317 -7.22 -17.97 -14.54
N LYS A 318 -6.30 -18.14 -13.58
CA LYS A 318 -5.95 -19.44 -13.00
C LYS A 318 -6.67 -19.71 -11.66
N LEU A 319 -7.53 -18.80 -11.20
CA LEU A 319 -8.34 -18.94 -10.00
C LEU A 319 -9.63 -19.67 -10.26
#